data_f035da2855e626ae09c1a5f7f4a050d9
#
_entry.id   f035da2855e626ae09c1a5f7f4a050d9
#
_cell.length_a   1.000
_cell.length_b   1.000
_cell.length_c   1.000
_cell.angle_alpha   90.00
_cell.angle_beta   90.00
_cell.angle_gamma   90.00
#
_symmetry.space_group_name_H-M   'P 1'
#
loop_
_entity.id
_entity.type
_entity.pdbx_description
1 polymer ?
#
loop_
_entity_poly.entity_id
_entity_poly.type
_entity_poly.pdbx_seq_one_letter_code
_entity_poly.pdbx_strand_id
1 'polypeptide(L)'
;GYIYIDDIPGGLSGRFYLRELEAADGYILDKQYKTVYVSPGKTVEIEWENTAVTGQIQIYKYAAEYNEVTGTAAGTPLKGAVYEIVNARSGKVVDYITSDARGVAASKPLPLTRYQIREVTAPSFWQIDPTVHDVTLEYPGQIIKISAYDKAANLGVSITKRGNAQVMAGQSMRYDLTIANTSNVPLESFFWHDKIPYDVARPTM
;
A
#
# COMPACT_ATOMS: atom_id res chain seq x y z
N GLY A 1 0.59 -28.47 -11.34
CA GLY A 1 0.43 -29.17 -12.62
C GLY A 1 0.74 -30.66 -12.46
N TYR A 2 0.19 -31.48 -13.35
CA TYR A 2 0.41 -32.93 -13.38
C TYR A 2 0.99 -33.30 -14.73
N ILE A 3 1.98 -34.20 -14.73
CA ILE A 3 2.54 -34.83 -15.93
C ILE A 3 2.29 -36.32 -15.77
N TYR A 4 1.57 -36.91 -16.73
CA TYR A 4 1.35 -38.35 -16.81
C TYR A 4 2.27 -38.91 -17.90
N ILE A 5 2.95 -40.02 -17.58
CA ILE A 5 3.68 -40.83 -18.55
C ILE A 5 2.92 -42.16 -18.62
N ASP A 6 2.02 -42.24 -19.55
CA ASP A 6 1.28 -43.42 -19.93
C ASP A 6 1.57 -43.77 -21.40
N ASP A 7 0.99 -44.79 -21.95
CA ASP A 7 1.16 -45.17 -23.35
C ASP A 7 2.62 -45.46 -23.83
N ILE A 8 3.46 -45.98 -22.95
CA ILE A 8 4.74 -46.49 -23.38
C ILE A 8 4.60 -47.93 -23.84
N PRO A 9 4.88 -48.27 -25.14
CA PRO A 9 4.82 -49.63 -25.64
C PRO A 9 5.68 -50.55 -24.77
N GLY A 10 5.08 -51.62 -24.21
CA GLY A 10 5.75 -52.54 -23.30
C GLY A 10 5.70 -52.13 -21.81
N GLY A 11 5.15 -50.97 -21.50
CA GLY A 11 5.01 -50.43 -20.13
C GLY A 11 6.34 -49.96 -19.54
N LEU A 12 6.26 -49.31 -18.38
CA LEU A 12 7.44 -48.89 -17.60
C LEU A 12 7.65 -49.86 -16.45
N SER A 13 8.82 -50.52 -16.38
CA SER A 13 9.24 -51.25 -15.20
C SER A 13 10.75 -51.12 -14.99
N GLY A 14 11.19 -50.95 -13.74
CA GLY A 14 12.59 -50.81 -13.40
C GLY A 14 12.92 -49.47 -12.74
N ARG A 15 14.22 -49.16 -12.76
CA ARG A 15 14.75 -47.92 -12.17
C ARG A 15 14.87 -46.85 -13.24
N PHE A 16 14.31 -45.67 -12.93
CA PHE A 16 14.35 -44.49 -13.80
C PHE A 16 14.98 -43.31 -13.05
N TYR A 17 15.63 -42.44 -13.82
CA TYR A 17 16.17 -41.17 -13.35
C TYR A 17 15.38 -40.05 -14.03
N LEU A 18 14.72 -39.25 -13.23
CA LEU A 18 13.97 -38.09 -13.69
C LEU A 18 14.77 -36.81 -13.42
N ARG A 19 14.77 -35.92 -14.37
CA ARG A 19 15.30 -34.56 -14.22
C ARG A 19 14.36 -33.55 -14.86
N GLU A 20 14.33 -32.37 -14.32
CA GLU A 20 13.68 -31.23 -14.97
C GLU A 20 14.60 -30.73 -16.10
N LEU A 21 14.04 -30.51 -17.28
CA LEU A 21 14.78 -29.97 -18.43
C LEU A 21 14.60 -28.47 -18.56
N GLU A 22 13.42 -27.97 -18.16
CA GLU A 22 13.01 -26.57 -18.21
C GLU A 22 12.08 -26.30 -17.05
N ALA A 23 12.34 -25.21 -16.30
CA ALA A 23 11.46 -24.76 -15.24
C ALA A 23 10.29 -23.95 -15.82
N ALA A 24 9.16 -23.94 -15.12
CA ALA A 24 8.09 -23.02 -15.45
C ALA A 24 8.56 -21.56 -15.29
N ASP A 25 7.96 -20.64 -16.04
CA ASP A 25 8.26 -19.20 -15.95
C ASP A 25 8.16 -18.69 -14.49
N GLY A 26 9.21 -18.03 -14.04
CA GLY A 26 9.30 -17.50 -12.68
C GLY A 26 9.80 -18.49 -11.61
N TYR A 27 10.33 -19.65 -12.04
CA TYR A 27 10.92 -20.63 -11.15
C TYR A 27 12.36 -20.97 -11.56
N ILE A 28 13.14 -21.44 -10.58
CA ILE A 28 14.52 -21.90 -10.78
C ILE A 28 14.47 -23.36 -11.20
N LEU A 29 15.20 -23.69 -12.28
CA LEU A 29 15.38 -25.06 -12.73
C LEU A 29 16.06 -25.91 -11.64
N ASP A 30 15.39 -26.96 -11.17
CA ASP A 30 16.00 -27.98 -10.30
C ASP A 30 16.84 -28.93 -11.14
N LYS A 31 18.18 -28.85 -10.97
CA LYS A 31 19.13 -29.67 -11.69
C LYS A 31 19.34 -31.06 -11.05
N GLN A 32 18.66 -31.38 -9.98
CA GLN A 32 18.80 -32.65 -9.30
C GLN A 32 18.10 -33.77 -10.08
N TYR A 33 18.57 -35.01 -9.86
CA TYR A 33 17.90 -36.20 -10.36
C TYR A 33 17.09 -36.85 -9.26
N LYS A 34 15.83 -37.19 -9.55
CA LYS A 34 15.02 -38.05 -8.69
C LYS A 34 15.05 -39.48 -9.24
N THR A 35 15.39 -40.43 -8.39
CA THR A 35 15.39 -41.85 -8.76
C THR A 35 14.04 -42.46 -8.44
N VAL A 36 13.45 -43.14 -9.41
CA VAL A 36 12.12 -43.78 -9.29
C VAL A 36 12.26 -45.23 -9.69
N TYR A 37 11.58 -46.09 -8.96
CA TYR A 37 11.42 -47.51 -9.30
C TYR A 37 9.96 -47.80 -9.58
N VAL A 38 9.64 -48.24 -10.79
CA VAL A 38 8.30 -48.58 -11.24
C VAL A 38 8.18 -50.10 -11.38
N SER A 39 7.20 -50.68 -10.69
CA SER A 39 6.88 -52.11 -10.81
C SER A 39 5.81 -52.29 -11.89
N PRO A 40 5.75 -53.45 -12.56
CA PRO A 40 4.75 -53.76 -13.57
C PRO A 40 3.34 -53.54 -13.04
N GLY A 41 2.48 -52.82 -13.78
CA GLY A 41 1.09 -52.55 -13.44
C GLY A 41 0.89 -51.61 -12.23
N LYS A 42 1.94 -50.87 -11.80
CA LYS A 42 1.86 -49.88 -10.73
C LYS A 42 2.11 -48.50 -11.24
N THR A 43 1.40 -47.53 -10.66
CA THR A 43 1.65 -46.09 -10.80
C THR A 43 2.48 -45.60 -9.63
N VAL A 44 3.46 -44.75 -9.89
CA VAL A 44 4.27 -44.07 -8.87
C VAL A 44 4.05 -42.56 -9.05
N GLU A 45 3.66 -41.92 -7.96
CA GLU A 45 3.50 -40.46 -7.89
C GLU A 45 4.76 -39.84 -7.30
N ILE A 46 5.21 -38.72 -7.86
CA ILE A 46 6.37 -37.98 -7.42
C ILE A 46 6.00 -36.51 -7.31
N GLU A 47 6.21 -35.95 -6.16
CA GLU A 47 6.14 -34.49 -5.98
C GLU A 47 7.47 -33.83 -6.39
N TRP A 48 7.34 -32.73 -7.14
CA TRP A 48 8.46 -31.90 -7.54
C TRP A 48 8.16 -30.44 -7.26
N GLU A 49 8.95 -29.82 -6.38
CA GLU A 49 8.81 -28.41 -5.97
C GLU A 49 9.92 -27.58 -6.59
N ASN A 50 9.56 -26.48 -7.24
CA ASN A 50 10.50 -25.51 -7.77
C ASN A 50 10.51 -24.24 -6.91
N THR A 51 11.71 -23.69 -6.73
CA THR A 51 11.88 -22.42 -6.02
C THR A 51 11.49 -21.26 -6.92
N ALA A 52 10.57 -20.41 -6.46
CA ALA A 52 10.18 -19.22 -7.19
C ALA A 52 11.35 -18.22 -7.29
N VAL A 53 11.50 -17.63 -8.46
CA VAL A 53 12.42 -16.52 -8.71
C VAL A 53 11.77 -15.23 -8.28
N THR A 54 12.38 -14.52 -7.34
CA THR A 54 11.79 -13.32 -6.71
C THR A 54 12.76 -12.15 -6.67
N GLY A 55 12.19 -10.95 -6.61
CA GLY A 55 12.86 -9.71 -6.26
C GLY A 55 12.11 -9.00 -5.12
N GLN A 56 12.54 -7.79 -4.79
CA GLN A 56 11.98 -6.98 -3.71
C GLN A 56 11.83 -5.51 -4.14
N ILE A 57 10.83 -4.85 -3.61
CA ILE A 57 10.60 -3.41 -3.78
C ILE A 57 10.78 -2.72 -2.42
N GLN A 58 11.53 -1.63 -2.40
CA GLN A 58 11.76 -0.81 -1.22
C GLN A 58 11.39 0.64 -1.50
N ILE A 59 10.58 1.23 -0.62
CA ILE A 59 10.23 2.66 -0.63
C ILE A 59 11.03 3.35 0.48
N TYR A 60 11.60 4.51 0.16
CA TYR A 60 12.24 5.42 1.08
C TYR A 60 11.38 6.67 1.17
N LYS A 61 10.68 6.83 2.28
CA LYS A 61 9.71 7.90 2.50
C LYS A 61 10.30 9.06 3.26
N TYR A 62 10.12 10.28 2.72
CA TYR A 62 10.69 11.51 3.27
C TYR A 62 9.67 12.65 3.29
N ALA A 63 9.90 13.64 4.16
CA ALA A 63 9.24 14.93 4.14
C ALA A 63 9.69 15.73 2.91
N ALA A 64 8.75 16.19 2.08
CA ALA A 64 9.04 17.06 0.93
C ALA A 64 9.43 18.48 1.36
N GLU A 65 8.90 18.93 2.50
CA GLU A 65 9.03 20.30 3.00
C GLU A 65 8.98 20.32 4.53
N TYR A 66 9.21 21.49 5.13
CA TYR A 66 9.03 21.68 6.57
C TYR A 66 7.54 21.59 6.93
N ASN A 67 7.22 20.84 7.98
CA ASN A 67 5.87 20.73 8.51
C ASN A 67 5.75 21.56 9.79
N GLU A 68 5.00 22.65 9.74
CA GLU A 68 4.81 23.57 10.87
C GLU A 68 4.06 22.93 12.04
N VAL A 69 3.18 21.95 11.78
CA VAL A 69 2.38 21.28 12.83
C VAL A 69 3.24 20.34 13.67
N THR A 70 4.14 19.60 13.01
CA THR A 70 4.97 18.58 13.68
C THR A 70 6.38 19.07 13.99
N GLY A 71 6.80 20.20 13.43
CA GLY A 71 8.19 20.70 13.52
C GLY A 71 9.19 19.86 12.70
N THR A 72 8.71 19.04 11.76
CA THR A 72 9.56 18.13 10.99
C THR A 72 10.22 18.86 9.83
N ALA A 73 11.54 18.78 9.71
CA ALA A 73 12.30 19.40 8.63
C ALA A 73 12.15 18.64 7.30
N ALA A 74 12.30 19.34 6.17
CA ALA A 74 12.40 18.72 4.85
C ALA A 74 13.51 17.66 4.80
N GLY A 75 13.30 16.57 4.08
CA GLY A 75 14.22 15.44 3.96
C GLY A 75 14.24 14.49 5.16
N THR A 76 13.50 14.77 6.23
CA THR A 76 13.37 13.85 7.37
C THR A 76 12.63 12.57 6.95
N PRO A 77 13.13 11.36 7.31
CA PRO A 77 12.40 10.11 7.09
C PRO A 77 11.04 10.11 7.78
N LEU A 78 10.01 9.63 7.08
CA LEU A 78 8.64 9.56 7.60
C LEU A 78 8.22 8.12 7.87
N LYS A 79 7.80 7.87 9.12
CA LYS A 79 7.25 6.59 9.58
C LYS A 79 5.74 6.58 9.38
N GLY A 80 5.18 5.40 9.00
CA GLY A 80 3.75 5.15 9.01
C GLY A 80 3.04 5.37 7.67
N ALA A 81 3.76 5.74 6.61
CA ALA A 81 3.22 5.72 5.26
C ALA A 81 2.92 4.27 4.83
N VAL A 82 1.72 4.01 4.33
CA VAL A 82 1.30 2.69 3.85
C VAL A 82 1.17 2.72 2.33
N TYR A 83 1.81 1.76 1.69
CA TYR A 83 1.76 1.56 0.25
C TYR A 83 1.11 0.22 -0.08
N GLU A 84 0.27 0.19 -1.11
CA GLU A 84 -0.14 -1.06 -1.73
C GLU A 84 0.70 -1.34 -2.96
N ILE A 85 1.01 -2.63 -3.17
CA ILE A 85 1.70 -3.13 -4.34
C ILE A 85 0.72 -3.97 -5.14
N VAL A 86 0.46 -3.56 -6.36
CA VAL A 86 -0.51 -4.17 -7.27
C VAL A 86 0.24 -4.88 -8.39
N ASN A 87 -0.07 -6.13 -8.66
CA ASN A 87 0.42 -6.80 -9.86
C ASN A 87 -0.26 -6.18 -11.09
N ALA A 88 0.51 -5.53 -11.96
CA ALA A 88 -0.02 -4.78 -13.10
C ALA A 88 -0.74 -5.63 -14.16
N ARG A 89 -0.46 -6.95 -14.21
CA ARG A 89 -1.12 -7.88 -15.15
C ARG A 89 -2.50 -8.31 -14.63
N SER A 90 -2.58 -8.67 -13.35
CA SER A 90 -3.81 -9.23 -12.77
C SER A 90 -4.70 -8.19 -12.09
N GLY A 91 -4.20 -6.99 -11.82
CA GLY A 91 -4.87 -5.94 -11.04
C GLY A 91 -5.03 -6.29 -9.55
N LYS A 92 -4.43 -7.37 -9.07
CA LYS A 92 -4.55 -7.80 -7.67
C LYS A 92 -3.49 -7.13 -6.80
N VAL A 93 -3.91 -6.67 -5.61
CA VAL A 93 -2.99 -6.26 -4.56
C VAL A 93 -2.26 -7.52 -4.06
N VAL A 94 -0.94 -7.47 -4.06
CA VAL A 94 -0.08 -8.60 -3.67
C VAL A 94 0.62 -8.35 -2.34
N ASP A 95 0.76 -7.08 -1.93
CA ASP A 95 1.38 -6.72 -0.66
C ASP A 95 0.93 -5.33 -0.19
N TYR A 96 0.97 -5.11 1.14
CA TYR A 96 0.91 -3.82 1.79
C TYR A 96 2.18 -3.62 2.61
N ILE A 97 2.87 -2.51 2.40
CA ILE A 97 4.12 -2.21 3.09
C ILE A 97 4.01 -0.88 3.84
N THR A 98 4.62 -0.81 5.01
CA THR A 98 4.56 0.39 5.87
C THR A 98 5.97 0.89 6.18
N SER A 99 6.19 2.20 6.07
CA SER A 99 7.49 2.80 6.38
C SER A 99 7.80 2.75 7.88
N ASP A 100 9.01 2.33 8.19
CA ASP A 100 9.56 2.24 9.55
C ASP A 100 10.08 3.62 10.04
N ALA A 101 10.72 3.65 11.21
CA ALA A 101 11.30 4.88 11.77
C ALA A 101 12.44 5.49 10.92
N ARG A 102 13.01 4.73 9.99
CA ARG A 102 14.02 5.20 9.03
C ARG A 102 13.39 5.61 7.70
N GLY A 103 12.05 5.62 7.62
CA GLY A 103 11.30 5.89 6.41
C GLY A 103 11.31 4.73 5.40
N VAL A 104 11.73 3.52 5.77
CA VAL A 104 11.88 2.41 4.85
C VAL A 104 10.67 1.47 4.92
N ALA A 105 10.03 1.24 3.78
CA ALA A 105 9.02 0.20 3.60
C ALA A 105 9.54 -0.82 2.59
N ALA A 106 9.53 -2.11 2.93
CA ALA A 106 10.04 -3.18 2.08
C ALA A 106 9.00 -4.27 1.86
N SER A 107 8.86 -4.72 0.61
CA SER A 107 7.96 -5.82 0.28
C SER A 107 8.50 -7.17 0.76
N LYS A 108 7.62 -8.15 0.91
CA LYS A 108 8.03 -9.56 0.86
C LYS A 108 8.68 -9.87 -0.50
N PRO A 109 9.34 -11.04 -0.66
CA PRO A 109 9.77 -11.50 -1.97
C PRO A 109 8.59 -11.59 -2.95
N LEU A 110 8.73 -10.95 -4.12
CA LEU A 110 7.70 -10.87 -5.14
C LEU A 110 8.18 -11.55 -6.43
N PRO A 111 7.31 -12.26 -7.17
CA PRO A 111 7.63 -12.81 -8.49
C PRO A 111 8.15 -11.76 -9.47
N LEU A 112 8.93 -12.19 -10.47
CA LEU A 112 9.43 -11.28 -11.50
C LEU A 112 8.31 -10.90 -12.46
N THR A 113 7.82 -9.67 -12.36
CA THR A 113 6.78 -9.09 -13.22
C THR A 113 6.69 -7.58 -12.99
N ARG A 114 5.74 -6.92 -13.68
CA ARG A 114 5.45 -5.49 -13.52
C ARG A 114 4.49 -5.26 -12.36
N TYR A 115 4.80 -4.24 -11.55
CA TYR A 115 4.00 -3.79 -10.42
C TYR A 115 3.71 -2.31 -10.47
N GLN A 116 2.58 -1.94 -9.90
CA GLN A 116 2.21 -0.57 -9.58
C GLN A 116 2.20 -0.39 -8.07
N ILE A 117 2.84 0.66 -7.60
CA ILE A 117 2.92 0.99 -6.18
C ILE A 117 2.31 2.37 -5.97
N ARG A 118 1.38 2.48 -5.04
CA ARG A 118 0.78 3.76 -4.66
C ARG A 118 0.63 3.86 -3.16
N GLU A 119 0.72 5.06 -2.65
CA GLU A 119 0.42 5.35 -1.27
C GLU A 119 -1.09 5.29 -1.04
N VAL A 120 -1.50 4.62 0.04
CA VAL A 120 -2.91 4.51 0.44
C VAL A 120 -3.18 5.16 1.80
N THR A 121 -2.13 5.41 2.58
CA THR A 121 -2.22 6.14 3.85
C THR A 121 -0.93 6.93 4.04
N ALA A 122 -1.05 8.23 4.22
CA ALA A 122 0.06 9.08 4.63
C ALA A 122 0.21 9.08 6.16
N PRO A 123 1.39 9.38 6.71
CA PRO A 123 1.55 9.65 8.13
C PRO A 123 0.66 10.83 8.59
N SER A 124 0.30 10.88 9.88
CA SER A 124 -0.49 11.97 10.44
C SER A 124 0.12 13.34 10.14
N PHE A 125 -0.70 14.29 9.72
CA PHE A 125 -0.31 15.64 9.31
C PHE A 125 0.50 15.73 8.01
N TRP A 126 0.45 14.68 7.17
CA TRP A 126 1.01 14.65 5.83
C TRP A 126 -0.07 14.35 4.80
N GLN A 127 0.13 14.81 3.57
CA GLN A 127 -0.77 14.53 2.45
C GLN A 127 -0.34 13.24 1.76
N ILE A 128 -1.31 12.44 1.32
CA ILE A 128 -1.04 11.28 0.46
C ILE A 128 -0.41 11.79 -0.85
N ASP A 129 0.72 11.19 -1.22
CA ASP A 129 1.31 11.39 -2.55
C ASP A 129 0.49 10.60 -3.58
N PRO A 130 -0.18 11.25 -4.55
CA PRO A 130 -0.98 10.57 -5.57
C PRO A 130 -0.15 9.86 -6.63
N THR A 131 1.17 9.93 -6.55
CA THR A 131 2.07 9.34 -7.55
C THR A 131 1.94 7.83 -7.56
N VAL A 132 1.73 7.26 -8.75
CA VAL A 132 1.81 5.81 -8.98
C VAL A 132 3.17 5.48 -9.57
N HIS A 133 3.92 4.63 -8.89
CA HIS A 133 5.21 4.15 -9.39
C HIS A 133 5.03 2.84 -10.13
N ASP A 134 5.39 2.83 -11.42
CA ASP A 134 5.45 1.63 -12.25
C ASP A 134 6.86 1.03 -12.20
N VAL A 135 6.99 -0.22 -11.80
CA VAL A 135 8.28 -0.93 -11.73
C VAL A 135 8.19 -2.33 -12.30
N THR A 136 9.31 -2.85 -12.80
CA THR A 136 9.40 -4.23 -13.26
C THR A 136 10.56 -4.93 -12.55
N LEU A 137 10.25 -6.03 -11.87
CA LEU A 137 11.26 -6.96 -11.37
C LEU A 137 11.67 -7.88 -12.53
N GLU A 138 12.94 -7.83 -12.94
CA GLU A 138 13.44 -8.46 -14.18
C GLU A 138 14.36 -9.65 -13.92
N TYR A 139 15.08 -9.66 -12.79
CA TYR A 139 16.05 -10.70 -12.48
C TYR A 139 16.05 -11.13 -11.01
N PRO A 140 16.51 -12.34 -10.71
CA PRO A 140 16.56 -12.90 -9.36
C PRO A 140 17.32 -12.01 -8.37
N GLY A 141 16.74 -11.77 -7.20
CA GLY A 141 17.37 -10.99 -6.15
C GLY A 141 17.42 -9.49 -6.40
N GLN A 142 16.79 -8.99 -7.46
CA GLN A 142 16.69 -7.55 -7.74
C GLN A 142 16.00 -6.83 -6.59
N ILE A 143 16.57 -5.70 -6.16
CA ILE A 143 15.96 -4.78 -5.21
C ILE A 143 15.75 -3.44 -5.91
N ILE A 144 14.49 -3.09 -6.16
CA ILE A 144 14.13 -1.77 -6.70
C ILE A 144 13.91 -0.83 -5.54
N LYS A 145 14.60 0.33 -5.56
CA LYS A 145 14.51 1.38 -4.55
C LYS A 145 13.81 2.61 -5.13
N ILE A 146 12.78 3.09 -4.44
CA ILE A 146 11.98 4.25 -4.82
C ILE A 146 12.06 5.27 -3.68
N SER A 147 12.33 6.54 -4.00
CA SER A 147 12.19 7.64 -3.06
C SER A 147 10.84 8.32 -3.27
N ALA A 148 10.08 8.48 -2.20
CA ALA A 148 8.77 9.10 -2.18
C ALA A 148 8.71 10.22 -1.14
N TYR A 149 7.95 11.28 -1.42
CA TYR A 149 7.95 12.51 -0.64
C TYR A 149 6.53 12.97 -0.37
N ASP A 150 6.20 13.23 0.91
CA ASP A 150 4.92 13.83 1.28
C ASP A 150 5.05 15.34 1.53
N LYS A 151 4.03 16.07 1.10
CA LYS A 151 3.84 17.47 1.46
C LYS A 151 3.15 17.56 2.82
N ALA A 152 3.46 18.63 3.55
CA ALA A 152 2.83 18.90 4.83
C ALA A 152 1.31 19.11 4.69
N ALA A 153 0.55 18.65 5.69
CA ALA A 153 -0.84 19.00 5.82
C ALA A 153 -0.97 20.44 6.34
N ASN A 154 -1.69 21.27 5.61
CA ASN A 154 -2.08 22.61 6.06
C ASN A 154 -3.45 22.51 6.72
N LEU A 155 -3.51 22.77 8.03
CA LEU A 155 -4.75 22.73 8.79
C LEU A 155 -5.41 24.13 8.81
N GLY A 156 -6.69 24.18 8.53
CA GLY A 156 -7.41 25.44 8.54
C GLY A 156 -8.93 25.24 8.64
N VAL A 157 -9.58 26.09 9.40
CA VAL A 157 -11.04 26.19 9.47
C VAL A 157 -11.42 27.65 9.34
N SER A 158 -12.38 27.96 8.48
CA SER A 158 -13.00 29.27 8.47
C SER A 158 -14.40 29.20 9.06
N ILE A 159 -14.75 30.20 9.89
CA ILE A 159 -16.06 30.34 10.47
C ILE A 159 -16.59 31.73 10.14
N THR A 160 -17.75 31.77 9.51
CA THR A 160 -18.45 33.04 9.24
C THR A 160 -19.76 33.01 9.99
N LYS A 161 -19.99 34.05 10.80
CA LYS A 161 -21.24 34.29 11.51
C LYS A 161 -21.96 35.51 10.88
N ARG A 162 -23.20 35.34 10.47
CA ARG A 162 -24.07 36.42 9.95
C ARG A 162 -25.32 36.47 10.75
N GLY A 163 -25.85 37.65 10.99
CA GLY A 163 -27.10 37.88 11.71
C GLY A 163 -27.67 39.24 11.40
N ASN A 164 -28.84 39.54 11.98
CA ASN A 164 -29.45 40.84 11.85
C ASN A 164 -28.58 41.88 12.56
N ALA A 165 -28.35 43.01 11.91
CA ALA A 165 -27.57 44.09 12.49
C ALA A 165 -28.30 44.76 13.70
N GLN A 166 -29.62 44.72 13.68
CA GLN A 166 -30.47 45.27 14.75
C GLN A 166 -31.75 44.44 14.86
N VAL A 167 -32.25 44.26 16.10
CA VAL A 167 -33.55 43.66 16.43
C VAL A 167 -34.18 44.47 17.52
N MET A 168 -35.51 44.54 17.56
CA MET A 168 -36.24 45.19 18.63
C MET A 168 -36.23 44.31 19.90
N ALA A 169 -36.34 44.94 21.05
CA ALA A 169 -36.45 44.22 22.32
C ALA A 169 -37.64 43.25 22.27
N GLY A 170 -37.41 42.01 22.72
CA GLY A 170 -38.40 40.92 22.68
C GLY A 170 -38.50 40.14 21.37
N GLN A 171 -37.78 40.53 20.33
CA GLN A 171 -37.72 39.78 19.07
C GLN A 171 -36.57 38.77 19.08
N SER A 172 -36.77 37.69 18.35
CA SER A 172 -35.71 36.70 18.14
C SER A 172 -34.70 37.21 17.12
N MET A 173 -33.43 36.96 17.43
CA MET A 173 -32.29 37.19 16.51
C MET A 173 -31.81 35.87 15.96
N ARG A 174 -31.73 35.77 14.64
CA ARG A 174 -31.17 34.61 13.94
C ARG A 174 -29.73 34.86 13.57
N TYR A 175 -28.88 33.87 13.82
CA TYR A 175 -27.52 33.81 13.30
C TYR A 175 -27.39 32.64 12.34
N ASP A 176 -26.80 32.90 11.19
CA ASP A 176 -26.39 31.89 10.24
C ASP A 176 -24.88 31.71 10.39
N LEU A 177 -24.47 30.48 10.67
CA LEU A 177 -23.08 30.07 10.82
C LEU A 177 -22.66 29.22 9.62
N THR A 178 -21.61 29.62 8.97
CA THR A 178 -20.99 28.83 7.93
C THR A 178 -19.62 28.39 8.40
N ILE A 179 -19.38 27.07 8.39
CA ILE A 179 -18.12 26.45 8.78
C ILE A 179 -17.55 25.79 7.53
N ALA A 180 -16.31 26.10 7.19
CA ALA A 180 -15.63 25.49 6.07
C ALA A 180 -14.26 24.94 6.51
N ASN A 181 -13.99 23.68 6.13
CA ASN A 181 -12.65 23.13 6.21
C ASN A 181 -11.81 23.76 5.07
N THR A 182 -10.83 24.58 5.43
CA THR A 182 -9.88 25.20 4.48
C THR A 182 -8.54 24.46 4.44
N SER A 183 -8.44 23.32 5.14
CA SER A 183 -7.27 22.45 5.08
C SER A 183 -7.17 21.75 3.74
N ASN A 184 -5.98 21.25 3.43
CA ASN A 184 -5.74 20.32 2.32
C ASN A 184 -5.87 18.84 2.72
N VAL A 185 -6.34 18.57 3.95
CA VAL A 185 -6.61 17.24 4.49
C VAL A 185 -7.98 17.21 5.20
N PRO A 186 -8.62 16.05 5.35
CA PRO A 186 -9.80 15.90 6.20
C PRO A 186 -9.48 16.29 7.64
N LEU A 187 -10.42 16.94 8.33
CA LEU A 187 -10.35 17.21 9.76
C LEU A 187 -11.31 16.25 10.46
N GLU A 188 -10.81 15.46 11.42
CA GLU A 188 -11.63 14.49 12.15
C GLU A 188 -12.53 15.16 13.20
N SER A 189 -12.04 16.22 13.84
CA SER A 189 -12.81 16.99 14.82
C SER A 189 -12.25 18.40 14.99
N PHE A 190 -13.10 19.34 15.32
CA PHE A 190 -12.71 20.66 15.82
C PHE A 190 -13.73 21.14 16.82
N PHE A 191 -13.35 22.07 17.71
CA PHE A 191 -14.24 22.70 18.67
C PHE A 191 -14.35 24.19 18.37
N TRP A 192 -15.56 24.69 18.47
CA TRP A 192 -15.87 26.11 18.32
C TRP A 192 -16.76 26.58 19.47
N HIS A 193 -16.46 27.76 19.99
CA HIS A 193 -17.23 28.41 21.02
C HIS A 193 -17.76 29.74 20.52
N ASP A 194 -19.08 29.96 20.66
CA ASP A 194 -19.71 31.25 20.46
C ASP A 194 -20.08 31.85 21.82
N LYS A 195 -19.58 33.06 22.08
CA LYS A 195 -19.94 33.79 23.28
C LYS A 195 -21.05 34.76 22.96
N ILE A 196 -22.26 34.42 23.38
CA ILE A 196 -23.43 35.32 23.28
C ILE A 196 -23.42 36.24 24.49
N PRO A 197 -23.59 37.58 24.32
CA PRO A 197 -23.70 38.50 25.44
C PRO A 197 -25.06 38.29 26.14
N TYR A 198 -25.07 37.53 27.23
CA TYR A 198 -26.29 37.17 27.99
C TYR A 198 -27.05 38.35 28.56
N ASP A 199 -26.41 39.52 28.69
CA ASP A 199 -27.03 40.76 29.15
C ASP A 199 -28.03 41.32 28.14
N VAL A 200 -27.88 40.99 26.85
CA VAL A 200 -28.70 41.52 25.76
C VAL A 200 -29.41 40.45 24.92
N ALA A 201 -28.96 39.20 24.98
CA ALA A 201 -29.55 38.10 24.21
C ALA A 201 -29.50 36.76 25.00
N ARG A 202 -30.56 35.99 24.92
CA ARG A 202 -30.60 34.59 25.44
C ARG A 202 -30.84 33.63 24.28
N PRO A 203 -30.11 32.50 24.23
CA PRO A 203 -30.40 31.48 23.23
C PRO A 203 -31.80 30.90 23.49
N THR A 204 -32.56 30.72 22.42
CA THR A 204 -33.79 29.92 22.41
C THR A 204 -33.49 28.65 21.65
N MET A 205 -33.75 27.49 22.25
CA MET A 205 -33.67 26.19 21.54
C MET A 205 -34.97 25.92 20.81
#